data_69fd2f1cdbc9de102914091bbcd9ba69
#
_entry.id   69fd2f1cdbc9de102914091bbcd9ba69
#
_cell.length_a   1.000
_cell.length_b   1.000
_cell.length_c   1.000
_cell.angle_alpha   90.00
_cell.angle_beta   90.00
_cell.angle_gamma   90.00
#
_symmetry.space_group_name_H-M   'P 1'
#
loop_
_entity.id
_entity.type
_entity.pdbx_description
1 polymer ?
#
loop_
_entity_poly.entity_id
_entity_poly.type
_entity_poly.pdbx_seq_one_letter_code
_entity_poly.pdbx_strand_id
1 'polypeptide(L)'
;MLSKNLNIPFFDGDDFHPESNVLKMSSGQALNDNDRQGWLETLNTLAKNQIVNNSCIIVCSALKQKYRDILSRDIHKETKWVHLVGSFEQIFKRVNARPNHFMPTKLLKSQFDTLEQPKDALQIDISLSPINIIKTINKELMTTSQFGLFGLGVMGKSLCRNLANNGFKISMFNRHVEGVEEDVAKNFKAQYSELSQAEAFDDISAFVNSLQQPRRIMLMVNAGKTIDYVIEDLLPHLSENDILIDGGNSNYTKTKERCDYLKTKHIHFIGTGVSGGEEGALKGPSIMPSGDQEAYNNVKVFLETISAKDNNGLPCCTYVGPEGSGHFIKMVHNGVEYVEMQLLAEVSTILKILGQNPDEIANTLDSWKSTASSYLLEITTAIFQKKEGDNWLVNKILDKAGNKGTGNWTTIASAQLGVPSTLIASALFSRYVSFYKEERVQLHDNFKTIITSEMNITTNDVLEAYQFARIINHYQGFKLIAEASNKFAWNLNLSEIARIWTNGCIIRSTLMEDLVEVFKHTSNMLTNKALIEQVNQYKPAVKKVVSQCILNDLTTPALSEAIQFLNGITTTYASANVIQAQRDYFGAHTYQRLDDQSGKSYHTNWN
;
A
#
# COMPACT_ATOMS: atom_id res chain seq x y z
N MET A 1 -13.13 15.21 21.31
CA MET A 1 -13.03 13.76 20.97
C MET A 1 -13.69 13.46 19.62
N LEU A 2 -14.97 13.79 19.39
CA LEU A 2 -15.64 13.56 18.10
C LEU A 2 -14.89 14.25 16.94
N SER A 3 -14.46 15.50 17.14
CA SER A 3 -13.67 16.26 16.17
C SER A 3 -12.39 15.53 15.74
N LYS A 4 -11.64 14.98 16.70
CA LYS A 4 -10.43 14.19 16.41
C LYS A 4 -10.76 12.88 15.68
N ASN A 5 -11.91 12.27 15.98
CA ASN A 5 -12.34 11.03 15.35
C ASN A 5 -12.78 11.25 13.89
N LEU A 6 -13.48 12.36 13.62
CA LEU A 6 -13.96 12.73 12.27
C LEU A 6 -12.95 13.57 11.48
N ASN A 7 -11.84 13.99 12.10
CA ASN A 7 -10.83 14.90 11.54
C ASN A 7 -11.43 16.20 10.98
N ILE A 8 -12.35 16.82 11.76
CA ILE A 8 -12.99 18.08 11.39
C ILE A 8 -12.84 19.11 12.52
N PRO A 9 -12.85 20.45 12.23
CA PRO A 9 -12.74 21.50 13.22
C PRO A 9 -13.82 21.43 14.30
N PHE A 10 -13.46 21.84 15.53
CA PHE A 10 -14.35 21.97 16.69
C PHE A 10 -14.39 23.41 17.18
N PHE A 11 -15.58 23.89 17.42
CA PHE A 11 -15.83 25.22 17.98
C PHE A 11 -16.75 25.11 19.19
N ASP A 12 -16.35 25.73 20.32
CA ASP A 12 -17.22 25.90 21.44
C ASP A 12 -18.01 27.21 21.26
N GLY A 13 -19.34 27.10 21.19
CA GLY A 13 -20.22 28.25 21.02
C GLY A 13 -20.09 29.30 22.12
N ASP A 14 -19.66 28.88 23.31
CA ASP A 14 -19.45 29.78 24.42
C ASP A 14 -18.30 30.79 24.18
N ASP A 15 -17.31 30.44 23.36
CA ASP A 15 -16.20 31.33 22.99
C ASP A 15 -16.65 32.50 22.09
N PHE A 16 -17.84 32.44 21.51
CA PHE A 16 -18.39 33.43 20.57
C PHE A 16 -19.42 34.37 21.21
N HIS A 17 -19.66 34.29 22.55
CA HIS A 17 -20.54 35.22 23.22
C HIS A 17 -19.93 36.61 23.27
N PRO A 18 -20.72 37.69 22.99
CA PRO A 18 -20.26 39.04 23.22
C PRO A 18 -20.03 39.26 24.74
N GLU A 19 -19.09 40.15 25.08
CA GLU A 19 -18.68 40.42 26.44
C GLU A 19 -19.87 40.76 27.37
N SER A 20 -20.85 41.52 26.86
CA SER A 20 -22.09 41.83 27.57
C SER A 20 -22.87 40.59 28.01
N ASN A 21 -22.91 39.55 27.20
CA ASN A 21 -23.57 38.29 27.53
C ASN A 21 -22.78 37.52 28.60
N VAL A 22 -21.47 37.48 28.48
CA VAL A 22 -20.59 36.85 29.47
C VAL A 22 -20.75 37.51 30.85
N LEU A 23 -20.72 38.84 30.90
CA LEU A 23 -20.92 39.63 32.13
C LEU A 23 -22.32 39.38 32.75
N LYS A 24 -23.36 39.32 31.92
CA LYS A 24 -24.73 39.04 32.35
C LYS A 24 -24.87 37.64 32.96
N MET A 25 -24.34 36.63 32.31
CA MET A 25 -24.35 35.25 32.79
C MET A 25 -23.51 35.06 34.06
N SER A 26 -22.33 35.66 34.13
CA SER A 26 -21.47 35.59 35.34
C SER A 26 -22.09 36.25 36.57
N SER A 27 -22.93 37.29 36.36
CA SER A 27 -23.72 37.89 37.44
C SER A 27 -24.93 37.03 37.88
N GLY A 28 -25.15 35.88 37.19
CA GLY A 28 -26.24 34.95 37.49
C GLY A 28 -27.57 35.32 36.86
N GLN A 29 -27.59 36.17 35.84
CA GLN A 29 -28.78 36.52 35.09
C GLN A 29 -28.89 35.70 33.80
N ALA A 30 -30.08 35.13 33.53
CA ALA A 30 -30.31 34.38 32.30
C ALA A 30 -30.38 35.32 31.08
N LEU A 31 -29.83 34.87 29.94
CA LEU A 31 -29.95 35.57 28.68
C LEU A 31 -31.37 35.41 28.11
N ASN A 32 -31.94 36.52 27.65
CA ASN A 32 -33.19 36.52 26.87
C ASN A 32 -32.95 36.33 25.40
N ASP A 33 -34.02 36.32 24.60
CA ASP A 33 -33.95 36.07 23.13
C ASP A 33 -33.13 37.15 22.40
N ASN A 34 -33.25 38.41 22.78
CA ASN A 34 -32.52 39.53 22.17
C ASN A 34 -31.02 39.45 22.48
N ASP A 35 -30.64 39.07 23.71
CA ASP A 35 -29.25 38.86 24.09
C ASP A 35 -28.57 37.78 23.23
N ARG A 36 -29.34 36.78 22.80
CA ARG A 36 -28.81 35.63 22.03
C ARG A 36 -28.76 35.87 20.54
N GLN A 37 -29.51 36.81 19.97
CA GLN A 37 -29.68 36.99 18.52
C GLN A 37 -28.34 37.12 17.79
N GLY A 38 -27.52 38.09 18.18
CA GLY A 38 -26.22 38.32 17.53
C GLY A 38 -25.25 37.17 17.69
N TRP A 39 -25.26 36.46 18.85
CA TRP A 39 -24.47 35.27 19.06
C TRP A 39 -24.87 34.11 18.12
N LEU A 40 -26.16 33.84 17.97
CA LEU A 40 -26.68 32.81 17.06
C LEU A 40 -26.33 33.11 15.58
N GLU A 41 -26.40 34.37 15.17
CA GLU A 41 -26.02 34.82 13.83
C GLU A 41 -24.51 34.67 13.57
N THR A 42 -23.69 34.95 14.57
CA THR A 42 -22.24 34.72 14.50
C THR A 42 -21.92 33.24 14.31
N LEU A 43 -22.55 32.32 15.05
CA LEU A 43 -22.37 30.89 14.92
C LEU A 43 -22.89 30.36 13.56
N ASN A 44 -24.01 30.88 13.04
CA ASN A 44 -24.48 30.55 11.72
C ASN A 44 -23.49 30.97 10.62
N THR A 45 -22.94 32.19 10.73
CA THR A 45 -21.90 32.69 9.80
C THR A 45 -20.65 31.83 9.86
N LEU A 46 -20.21 31.44 11.06
CA LEU A 46 -19.09 30.53 11.25
C LEU A 46 -19.36 29.19 10.53
N ALA A 47 -20.53 28.58 10.77
CA ALA A 47 -20.91 27.33 10.12
C ALA A 47 -20.89 27.44 8.59
N LYS A 48 -21.48 28.50 8.02
CA LYS A 48 -21.48 28.77 6.56
C LYS A 48 -20.05 28.87 5.99
N ASN A 49 -19.15 29.57 6.69
CA ASN A 49 -17.77 29.70 6.24
C ASN A 49 -17.00 28.37 6.29
N GLN A 50 -17.26 27.53 7.29
CA GLN A 50 -16.61 26.23 7.40
C GLN A 50 -17.09 25.23 6.36
N ILE A 51 -18.39 25.23 6.04
CA ILE A 51 -18.99 24.27 5.11
C ILE A 51 -18.49 24.40 3.67
N VAL A 52 -17.95 25.57 3.30
CA VAL A 52 -17.35 25.82 1.97
C VAL A 52 -16.12 24.94 1.73
N ASN A 53 -15.33 24.69 2.77
CA ASN A 53 -14.08 23.94 2.66
C ASN A 53 -14.12 22.56 3.31
N ASN A 54 -14.94 22.38 4.36
CA ASN A 54 -15.08 21.11 5.10
C ASN A 54 -16.30 21.21 6.04
N SER A 55 -16.57 20.13 6.79
CA SER A 55 -17.55 20.14 7.89
C SER A 55 -16.91 20.68 9.18
N CYS A 56 -17.75 21.05 10.16
CA CYS A 56 -17.29 21.42 11.51
C CYS A 56 -18.26 20.89 12.58
N ILE A 57 -17.80 20.88 13.83
CA ILE A 57 -18.63 20.63 15.00
C ILE A 57 -18.75 21.91 15.79
N ILE A 58 -19.98 22.36 16.05
CA ILE A 58 -20.27 23.49 16.92
C ILE A 58 -21.07 22.98 18.11
N VAL A 59 -20.57 23.19 19.32
CA VAL A 59 -21.28 22.87 20.54
C VAL A 59 -21.91 24.15 21.09
N CYS A 60 -23.22 24.16 21.29
CA CYS A 60 -23.93 25.34 21.83
C CYS A 60 -25.24 24.94 22.50
N SER A 61 -25.76 25.88 23.35
CA SER A 61 -27.05 25.74 24.02
C SER A 61 -28.22 26.19 23.12
N ALA A 62 -28.54 25.38 22.08
CA ALA A 62 -29.63 25.65 21.15
C ALA A 62 -31.03 25.30 21.74
N LEU A 63 -31.41 25.96 22.83
CA LEU A 63 -32.53 25.56 23.70
C LEU A 63 -33.91 25.60 23.02
N LYS A 64 -34.19 26.60 22.18
CA LYS A 64 -35.48 26.78 21.52
C LYS A 64 -35.42 26.42 20.04
N GLN A 65 -36.54 26.01 19.45
CA GLN A 65 -36.62 25.72 18.02
C GLN A 65 -36.17 26.92 17.19
N LYS A 66 -36.63 28.12 17.49
CA LYS A 66 -36.19 29.32 16.77
C LYS A 66 -34.69 29.60 16.79
N TYR A 67 -33.96 29.14 17.84
CA TYR A 67 -32.50 29.25 17.87
C TYR A 67 -31.85 28.27 16.90
N ARG A 68 -32.38 27.04 16.83
CA ARG A 68 -31.94 26.03 15.87
C ARG A 68 -32.21 26.47 14.42
N ASP A 69 -33.36 27.14 14.19
CA ASP A 69 -33.71 27.69 12.88
C ASP A 69 -32.72 28.80 12.43
N ILE A 70 -32.29 29.66 13.37
CA ILE A 70 -31.27 30.68 13.10
C ILE A 70 -29.93 30.03 12.79
N LEU A 71 -29.49 29.09 13.64
CA LEU A 71 -28.20 28.41 13.51
C LEU A 71 -28.07 27.63 12.20
N SER A 72 -29.15 27.04 11.69
CA SER A 72 -29.16 26.26 10.45
C SER A 72 -29.68 27.02 9.22
N ARG A 73 -29.92 28.35 9.34
CA ARG A 73 -30.42 29.17 8.22
C ARG A 73 -29.50 29.09 7.00
N ASP A 74 -30.06 28.72 5.85
CA ASP A 74 -29.40 28.49 4.56
C ASP A 74 -28.47 27.29 4.49
N ILE A 75 -28.37 26.47 5.57
CA ILE A 75 -27.56 25.27 5.66
C ILE A 75 -28.33 24.10 6.32
N HIS A 76 -29.64 24.09 6.22
CA HIS A 76 -30.51 23.09 6.86
C HIS A 76 -30.20 21.66 6.43
N LYS A 77 -29.91 21.47 5.13
CA LYS A 77 -29.64 20.13 4.56
C LYS A 77 -28.32 19.54 5.05
N GLU A 78 -27.35 20.39 5.31
CA GLU A 78 -25.99 20.08 5.75
C GLU A 78 -25.90 19.97 7.28
N THR A 79 -26.88 20.55 8.02
CA THR A 79 -26.87 20.55 9.48
C THR A 79 -27.44 19.26 10.05
N LYS A 80 -26.70 18.62 10.94
CA LYS A 80 -27.15 17.47 11.74
C LYS A 80 -27.16 17.83 13.23
N TRP A 81 -28.33 17.68 13.86
CA TRP A 81 -28.52 17.98 15.25
C TRP A 81 -28.28 16.75 16.13
N VAL A 82 -27.45 16.90 17.17
CA VAL A 82 -27.22 15.88 18.20
C VAL A 82 -27.58 16.49 19.55
N HIS A 83 -28.53 15.88 20.24
CA HIS A 83 -28.95 16.29 21.58
C HIS A 83 -28.49 15.27 22.61
N LEU A 84 -27.56 15.69 23.49
CA LEU A 84 -27.13 14.90 24.62
C LEU A 84 -28.14 15.04 25.77
N VAL A 85 -28.87 13.97 26.06
CA VAL A 85 -29.99 13.95 27.04
C VAL A 85 -29.50 13.43 28.37
N GLY A 86 -29.87 14.11 29.44
CA GLY A 86 -29.64 13.67 30.82
C GLY A 86 -30.62 14.26 31.82
N SER A 87 -30.81 13.62 32.97
CA SER A 87 -31.62 14.18 34.03
C SER A 87 -31.00 15.47 34.59
N PHE A 88 -31.85 16.31 35.22
CA PHE A 88 -31.36 17.52 35.86
C PHE A 88 -30.25 17.22 36.88
N GLU A 89 -30.42 16.16 37.67
CA GLU A 89 -29.48 15.75 38.71
C GLU A 89 -28.13 15.33 38.11
N GLN A 90 -28.16 14.58 37.01
CA GLN A 90 -26.95 14.15 36.31
C GLN A 90 -26.15 15.34 35.75
N ILE A 91 -26.85 16.28 35.09
CA ILE A 91 -26.22 17.46 34.50
C ILE A 91 -25.77 18.43 35.60
N PHE A 92 -26.55 18.63 36.62
CA PHE A 92 -26.19 19.47 37.81
C PHE A 92 -24.89 18.96 38.45
N LYS A 93 -24.78 17.65 38.68
CA LYS A 93 -23.56 17.04 39.24
C LYS A 93 -22.33 17.31 38.39
N ARG A 94 -22.47 17.22 37.05
CA ARG A 94 -21.37 17.47 36.10
C ARG A 94 -20.98 18.95 36.01
N VAL A 95 -21.96 19.86 35.97
CA VAL A 95 -21.72 21.31 35.93
C VAL A 95 -21.05 21.76 37.20
N ASN A 96 -21.49 21.25 38.36
CA ASN A 96 -20.92 21.59 39.66
C ASN A 96 -19.49 21.08 39.88
N ALA A 97 -19.09 20.02 39.13
CA ALA A 97 -17.74 19.47 39.16
C ALA A 97 -16.74 20.18 38.21
N ARG A 98 -17.20 21.12 37.36
CA ARG A 98 -16.31 21.87 36.43
C ARG A 98 -15.61 23.01 37.16
N PRO A 99 -14.27 23.07 37.22
CA PRO A 99 -13.55 24.22 37.73
C PRO A 99 -13.62 25.39 36.72
N ASN A 100 -13.76 26.64 37.26
CA ASN A 100 -13.61 27.89 36.50
C ASN A 100 -14.57 28.15 35.33
N HIS A 101 -15.80 27.64 35.37
CA HIS A 101 -16.79 27.95 34.34
C HIS A 101 -17.55 29.24 34.66
N PHE A 102 -17.68 30.16 33.68
CA PHE A 102 -18.30 31.47 33.89
C PHE A 102 -19.80 31.43 34.22
N MET A 103 -20.51 30.34 33.85
CA MET A 103 -21.94 30.19 34.10
C MET A 103 -22.22 29.52 35.46
N PRO A 104 -22.87 30.21 36.39
CA PRO A 104 -23.23 29.64 37.68
C PRO A 104 -24.25 28.50 37.54
N THR A 105 -24.14 27.47 38.43
CA THR A 105 -25.06 26.32 38.47
C THR A 105 -26.52 26.68 38.68
N LYS A 106 -26.80 27.85 39.32
CA LYS A 106 -28.17 28.36 39.51
C LYS A 106 -28.92 28.67 38.22
N LEU A 107 -28.21 28.90 37.11
CA LEU A 107 -28.81 29.12 35.79
C LEU A 107 -29.23 27.82 35.10
N LEU A 108 -28.80 26.65 35.56
CA LEU A 108 -29.12 25.38 34.96
C LEU A 108 -30.63 25.13 34.95
N LYS A 109 -31.33 25.46 36.04
CA LYS A 109 -32.78 25.32 36.14
C LYS A 109 -33.50 26.11 35.05
N SER A 110 -33.11 27.36 34.82
CA SER A 110 -33.72 28.21 33.79
C SER A 110 -33.47 27.68 32.37
N GLN A 111 -32.33 26.98 32.14
CA GLN A 111 -32.06 26.33 30.85
C GLN A 111 -32.96 25.10 30.65
N PHE A 112 -33.17 24.28 31.67
CA PHE A 112 -34.11 23.17 31.62
C PHE A 112 -35.54 23.63 31.39
N ASP A 113 -35.98 24.69 32.09
CA ASP A 113 -37.32 25.26 31.94
C ASP A 113 -37.55 25.90 30.54
N THR A 114 -36.46 26.31 29.86
CA THR A 114 -36.50 26.96 28.55
C THR A 114 -36.32 25.96 27.40
N LEU A 115 -35.83 24.75 27.69
CA LEU A 115 -35.50 23.75 26.65
C LEU A 115 -36.76 23.21 25.96
N GLU A 116 -36.86 23.51 24.68
CA GLU A 116 -37.80 22.88 23.75
C GLU A 116 -37.12 21.64 23.18
N GLN A 117 -37.62 20.45 23.52
CA GLN A 117 -37.04 19.18 23.03
C GLN A 117 -36.97 19.14 21.50
N PRO A 118 -35.76 18.99 20.92
CA PRO A 118 -35.64 18.94 19.48
C PRO A 118 -36.22 17.62 18.94
N LYS A 119 -37.15 17.70 17.97
CA LYS A 119 -37.81 16.53 17.36
C LYS A 119 -36.92 15.88 16.30
N ASP A 120 -36.10 16.68 15.62
CA ASP A 120 -35.27 16.29 14.47
C ASP A 120 -33.79 16.10 14.84
N ALA A 121 -33.48 15.90 16.13
CA ALA A 121 -32.11 15.67 16.60
C ALA A 121 -31.93 14.21 17.04
N LEU A 122 -30.72 13.69 16.77
CA LEU A 122 -30.28 12.43 17.33
C LEU A 122 -30.19 12.55 18.86
N GLN A 123 -31.03 11.80 19.58
CA GLN A 123 -31.09 11.80 21.04
C GLN A 123 -30.08 10.79 21.59
N ILE A 124 -29.14 11.22 22.44
CA ILE A 124 -28.13 10.33 23.03
C ILE A 124 -28.07 10.53 24.56
N ASP A 125 -28.18 9.41 25.27
CA ASP A 125 -28.06 9.41 26.72
C ASP A 125 -26.65 9.81 27.17
N ILE A 126 -26.56 10.88 27.96
CA ILE A 126 -25.30 11.40 28.48
C ILE A 126 -24.64 10.45 29.50
N SER A 127 -25.36 9.43 30.02
CA SER A 127 -24.78 8.40 30.91
C SER A 127 -23.78 7.48 30.22
N LEU A 128 -23.85 7.37 28.91
CA LEU A 128 -22.90 6.57 28.11
C LEU A 128 -21.48 7.15 28.26
N SER A 129 -20.49 6.26 28.11
CA SER A 129 -19.10 6.69 28.02
C SER A 129 -18.87 7.57 26.78
N PRO A 130 -17.94 8.54 26.81
CA PRO A 130 -17.65 9.39 25.65
C PRO A 130 -17.35 8.60 24.37
N ILE A 131 -16.70 7.44 24.49
CA ILE A 131 -16.41 6.54 23.36
C ILE A 131 -17.71 5.97 22.78
N ASN A 132 -18.64 5.56 23.62
CA ASN A 132 -19.92 5.02 23.16
C ASN A 132 -20.82 6.10 22.56
N ILE A 133 -20.81 7.32 23.11
CA ILE A 133 -21.48 8.49 22.52
C ILE A 133 -20.96 8.72 21.10
N ILE A 134 -19.64 8.74 20.89
CA ILE A 134 -19.03 8.91 19.57
C ILE A 134 -19.43 7.78 18.62
N LYS A 135 -19.40 6.53 19.08
CA LYS A 135 -19.84 5.38 18.26
C LYS A 135 -21.30 5.52 17.83
N THR A 136 -22.18 5.95 18.72
CA THR A 136 -23.60 6.17 18.40
C THR A 136 -23.78 7.30 17.39
N ILE A 137 -23.09 8.44 17.58
CA ILE A 137 -23.13 9.56 16.65
C ILE A 137 -22.68 9.10 15.25
N ASN A 138 -21.54 8.43 15.16
CA ASN A 138 -21.02 7.95 13.90
C ASN A 138 -21.99 6.99 13.18
N LYS A 139 -22.58 6.06 13.92
CA LYS A 139 -23.54 5.11 13.38
C LYS A 139 -24.78 5.79 12.79
N GLU A 140 -25.31 6.81 13.45
CA GLU A 140 -26.59 7.45 13.08
C GLU A 140 -26.41 8.63 12.11
N LEU A 141 -25.27 9.36 12.16
CA LEU A 141 -25.01 10.48 11.26
C LEU A 141 -24.45 10.03 9.92
N MET A 142 -23.77 8.89 9.85
CA MET A 142 -23.24 8.35 8.61
C MET A 142 -24.29 7.50 7.88
N THR A 143 -25.19 8.16 7.20
CA THR A 143 -26.14 7.49 6.28
C THR A 143 -25.43 6.95 5.05
N THR A 144 -24.33 7.56 4.63
CA THR A 144 -23.51 7.19 3.47
C THR A 144 -22.22 6.49 3.88
N SER A 145 -21.70 5.64 3.02
CA SER A 145 -20.42 4.96 3.23
C SER A 145 -19.26 5.89 2.97
N GLN A 146 -18.20 5.76 3.77
CA GLN A 146 -17.00 6.61 3.71
C GLN A 146 -16.04 6.21 2.58
N PHE A 147 -16.09 4.92 2.17
CA PHE A 147 -15.18 4.33 1.20
C PHE A 147 -15.91 3.27 0.38
N GLY A 148 -15.70 3.28 -0.93
CA GLY A 148 -16.22 2.30 -1.87
C GLY A 148 -15.15 1.34 -2.35
N LEU A 149 -15.48 0.06 -2.45
CA LEU A 149 -14.61 -0.92 -3.05
C LEU A 149 -15.31 -1.62 -4.21
N PHE A 150 -14.74 -1.48 -5.40
CA PHE A 150 -15.25 -2.00 -6.65
C PHE A 150 -14.44 -3.22 -7.09
N GLY A 151 -15.06 -4.41 -7.07
CA GLY A 151 -14.46 -5.69 -7.44
C GLY A 151 -14.11 -6.56 -6.22
N LEU A 152 -14.83 -7.66 -6.06
CA LEU A 152 -14.73 -8.58 -4.92
C LEU A 152 -14.01 -9.89 -5.28
N GLY A 153 -12.84 -9.76 -5.96
CA GLY A 153 -11.86 -10.83 -6.03
C GLY A 153 -11.20 -11.07 -4.64
N VAL A 154 -10.22 -11.97 -4.58
CA VAL A 154 -9.54 -12.36 -3.32
C VAL A 154 -9.03 -11.13 -2.55
N MET A 155 -8.27 -10.24 -3.20
CA MET A 155 -7.72 -9.05 -2.56
C MET A 155 -8.80 -8.04 -2.17
N GLY A 156 -9.80 -7.82 -3.05
CA GLY A 156 -10.91 -6.90 -2.78
C GLY A 156 -11.72 -7.30 -1.55
N LYS A 157 -12.05 -8.58 -1.42
CA LYS A 157 -12.73 -9.15 -0.24
C LYS A 157 -11.92 -8.92 1.04
N SER A 158 -10.62 -9.21 1.00
CA SER A 158 -9.73 -9.03 2.16
C SER A 158 -9.61 -7.57 2.58
N LEU A 159 -9.49 -6.63 1.62
CA LEU A 159 -9.47 -5.19 1.90
C LEU A 159 -10.80 -4.67 2.47
N CYS A 160 -11.96 -5.16 1.98
CA CYS A 160 -13.27 -4.83 2.57
C CYS A 160 -13.33 -5.21 4.05
N ARG A 161 -12.93 -6.42 4.38
CA ARG A 161 -12.91 -6.90 5.77
C ARG A 161 -11.94 -6.08 6.63
N ASN A 162 -10.76 -5.76 6.12
CA ASN A 162 -9.79 -4.93 6.80
C ASN A 162 -10.34 -3.52 7.09
N LEU A 163 -10.94 -2.86 6.10
CA LEU A 163 -11.59 -1.55 6.29
C LEU A 163 -12.70 -1.63 7.35
N ALA A 164 -13.57 -2.63 7.28
CA ALA A 164 -14.66 -2.81 8.23
C ALA A 164 -14.15 -3.12 9.66
N ASN A 165 -13.11 -3.96 9.80
CA ASN A 165 -12.46 -4.25 11.08
C ASN A 165 -11.86 -3.00 11.74
N ASN A 166 -11.43 -2.03 10.94
CA ASN A 166 -10.94 -0.74 11.40
C ASN A 166 -12.05 0.31 11.63
N GLY A 167 -13.33 -0.10 11.54
CA GLY A 167 -14.48 0.71 11.90
C GLY A 167 -14.97 1.66 10.81
N PHE A 168 -14.51 1.52 9.57
CA PHE A 168 -15.02 2.30 8.45
C PHE A 168 -16.34 1.71 7.92
N LYS A 169 -17.33 2.58 7.67
CA LYS A 169 -18.52 2.21 6.91
C LYS A 169 -18.18 2.21 5.43
N ILE A 170 -18.36 1.07 4.76
CA ILE A 170 -17.96 0.85 3.37
C ILE A 170 -19.14 0.42 2.50
N SER A 171 -19.05 0.72 1.22
CA SER A 171 -19.89 0.14 0.17
C SER A 171 -19.05 -0.79 -0.69
N MET A 172 -19.61 -1.95 -1.00
CA MET A 172 -18.97 -2.99 -1.79
C MET A 172 -19.76 -3.24 -3.07
N PHE A 173 -19.05 -3.28 -4.19
CA PHE A 173 -19.65 -3.55 -5.49
C PHE A 173 -18.99 -4.76 -6.15
N ASN A 174 -19.84 -5.65 -6.70
CA ASN A 174 -19.41 -6.64 -7.68
C ASN A 174 -20.46 -6.70 -8.79
N ARG A 175 -20.01 -6.76 -10.04
CA ARG A 175 -20.93 -6.84 -11.18
C ARG A 175 -21.78 -8.11 -11.08
N HIS A 176 -22.98 -8.04 -11.66
CA HIS A 176 -23.81 -9.22 -11.88
C HIS A 176 -23.47 -9.87 -13.22
N VAL A 177 -23.26 -11.19 -13.23
CA VAL A 177 -23.11 -11.99 -14.44
C VAL A 177 -23.94 -13.27 -14.25
N GLU A 178 -25.03 -13.39 -15.01
CA GLU A 178 -25.95 -14.51 -14.90
C GLU A 178 -25.24 -15.87 -15.01
N GLY A 179 -25.53 -16.77 -14.09
CA GLY A 179 -24.91 -18.10 -14.00
C GLY A 179 -23.46 -18.16 -13.53
N VAL A 180 -22.80 -17.00 -13.27
CA VAL A 180 -21.36 -16.95 -12.94
C VAL A 180 -21.08 -16.09 -11.71
N GLU A 181 -21.53 -14.82 -11.69
CA GLU A 181 -21.29 -13.86 -10.61
C GLU A 181 -22.63 -13.28 -10.15
N GLU A 182 -23.41 -14.04 -9.37
CA GLU A 182 -24.72 -13.64 -8.86
C GLU A 182 -24.64 -13.33 -7.36
N ASP A 183 -25.24 -12.21 -6.94
CA ASP A 183 -25.32 -11.77 -5.54
C ASP A 183 -23.96 -11.80 -4.78
N VAL A 184 -22.82 -11.66 -5.48
CA VAL A 184 -21.47 -11.83 -4.89
C VAL A 184 -21.27 -10.91 -3.69
N ALA A 185 -21.58 -9.61 -3.81
CA ALA A 185 -21.40 -8.65 -2.73
C ALA A 185 -22.32 -8.94 -1.53
N LYS A 186 -23.55 -9.31 -1.79
CA LYS A 186 -24.57 -9.63 -0.79
C LYS A 186 -24.25 -10.92 -0.03
N ASN A 187 -23.85 -11.97 -0.76
CA ASN A 187 -23.44 -13.23 -0.17
C ASN A 187 -22.16 -13.06 0.66
N PHE A 188 -21.22 -12.27 0.17
CA PHE A 188 -19.98 -11.96 0.90
C PHE A 188 -20.27 -11.18 2.19
N LYS A 189 -21.14 -10.17 2.16
CA LYS A 189 -21.58 -9.46 3.37
C LYS A 189 -22.15 -10.42 4.42
N ALA A 190 -22.97 -11.38 4.02
CA ALA A 190 -23.64 -12.32 4.92
C ALA A 190 -22.68 -13.32 5.59
N GLN A 191 -21.49 -13.54 5.02
CA GLN A 191 -20.52 -14.51 5.54
C GLN A 191 -19.70 -13.99 6.73
N TYR A 192 -19.59 -12.66 6.91
CA TYR A 192 -18.67 -12.05 7.86
C TYR A 192 -19.35 -11.00 8.73
N SER A 193 -19.30 -11.17 10.04
CA SER A 193 -19.95 -10.28 11.02
C SER A 193 -19.40 -8.85 11.00
N GLU A 194 -18.11 -8.68 10.72
CA GLU A 194 -17.48 -7.37 10.56
C GLU A 194 -18.07 -6.54 9.42
N LEU A 195 -18.68 -7.18 8.41
CA LEU A 195 -19.34 -6.52 7.28
C LEU A 195 -20.81 -6.16 7.56
N SER A 196 -21.33 -6.37 8.77
CA SER A 196 -22.74 -6.10 9.10
C SER A 196 -23.20 -4.68 8.77
N GLN A 197 -22.30 -3.68 8.91
CA GLN A 197 -22.57 -2.27 8.60
C GLN A 197 -22.20 -1.88 7.16
N ALA A 198 -21.58 -2.78 6.38
CA ALA A 198 -21.26 -2.52 4.98
C ALA A 198 -22.52 -2.55 4.11
N GLU A 199 -22.52 -1.80 3.00
CA GLU A 199 -23.56 -1.86 1.97
C GLU A 199 -23.07 -2.72 0.80
N ALA A 200 -23.97 -3.47 0.15
CA ALA A 200 -23.63 -4.43 -0.92
C ALA A 200 -24.47 -4.14 -2.18
N PHE A 201 -23.78 -3.99 -3.31
CA PHE A 201 -24.38 -3.55 -4.57
C PHE A 201 -23.90 -4.40 -5.75
N ASP A 202 -24.78 -4.49 -6.76
CA ASP A 202 -24.52 -4.97 -8.12
C ASP A 202 -24.97 -3.95 -9.19
N ASP A 203 -25.63 -2.87 -8.76
CA ASP A 203 -25.97 -1.68 -9.57
C ASP A 203 -24.97 -0.55 -9.28
N ILE A 204 -24.33 -0.01 -10.34
CA ILE A 204 -23.29 1.03 -10.24
C ILE A 204 -23.87 2.34 -9.68
N SER A 205 -25.06 2.75 -10.15
CA SER A 205 -25.68 4.00 -9.71
C SER A 205 -26.01 3.97 -8.22
N ALA A 206 -26.60 2.86 -7.74
CA ALA A 206 -26.89 2.67 -6.32
C ALA A 206 -25.61 2.65 -5.47
N PHE A 207 -24.56 1.96 -5.95
CA PHE A 207 -23.26 1.92 -5.30
C PHE A 207 -22.64 3.32 -5.15
N VAL A 208 -22.54 4.09 -6.24
CA VAL A 208 -21.94 5.43 -6.22
C VAL A 208 -22.75 6.39 -5.35
N ASN A 209 -24.10 6.32 -5.41
CA ASN A 209 -24.98 7.17 -4.59
C ASN A 209 -24.94 6.83 -3.10
N SER A 210 -24.50 5.63 -2.72
CA SER A 210 -24.32 5.24 -1.32
C SER A 210 -23.08 5.85 -0.66
N LEU A 211 -22.20 6.50 -1.43
CA LEU A 211 -20.91 7.01 -0.96
C LEU A 211 -20.99 8.50 -0.59
N GLN A 212 -20.25 8.85 0.46
CA GLN A 212 -20.06 10.24 0.90
C GLN A 212 -19.17 11.00 -0.10
N GLN A 213 -19.54 12.23 -0.46
CA GLN A 213 -18.73 13.13 -1.28
C GLN A 213 -17.62 13.84 -0.47
N PRO A 214 -16.45 14.11 -1.05
CA PRO A 214 -16.01 13.54 -2.33
C PRO A 214 -15.91 12.02 -2.22
N ARG A 215 -16.44 11.31 -3.22
CA ARG A 215 -16.47 9.85 -3.22
C ARG A 215 -15.06 9.28 -3.34
N ARG A 216 -14.79 8.16 -2.68
CA ARG A 216 -13.51 7.47 -2.67
C ARG A 216 -13.76 6.03 -3.06
N ILE A 217 -13.37 5.67 -4.27
CA ILE A 217 -13.67 4.35 -4.86
C ILE A 217 -12.38 3.64 -5.23
N MET A 218 -12.08 2.54 -4.56
CA MET A 218 -10.94 1.70 -4.87
C MET A 218 -11.33 0.58 -5.83
N LEU A 219 -10.65 0.50 -6.97
CA LEU A 219 -10.85 -0.48 -8.02
C LEU A 219 -9.92 -1.68 -7.78
N MET A 220 -10.50 -2.84 -7.52
CA MET A 220 -9.80 -4.11 -7.31
C MET A 220 -10.19 -5.12 -8.39
N VAL A 221 -10.00 -4.72 -9.65
CA VAL A 221 -10.34 -5.51 -10.84
C VAL A 221 -9.08 -5.90 -11.62
N ASN A 222 -9.23 -6.75 -12.63
CA ASN A 222 -8.10 -7.16 -13.47
C ASN A 222 -7.46 -5.96 -14.16
N ALA A 223 -6.13 -5.91 -14.12
CA ALA A 223 -5.36 -4.87 -14.80
C ALA A 223 -5.57 -4.89 -16.33
N GLY A 224 -5.24 -3.78 -16.97
CA GLY A 224 -5.38 -3.61 -18.41
C GLY A 224 -6.66 -2.90 -18.80
N LYS A 225 -7.27 -3.27 -19.93
CA LYS A 225 -8.48 -2.63 -20.48
C LYS A 225 -9.69 -2.67 -19.54
N THR A 226 -9.74 -3.62 -18.61
CA THR A 226 -10.84 -3.73 -17.64
C THR A 226 -10.95 -2.47 -16.78
N ILE A 227 -9.81 -1.88 -16.37
CA ILE A 227 -9.81 -0.62 -15.61
C ILE A 227 -10.42 0.51 -16.45
N ASP A 228 -10.09 0.57 -17.74
CA ASP A 228 -10.59 1.62 -18.63
C ASP A 228 -12.11 1.51 -18.79
N TYR A 229 -12.66 0.31 -18.98
CA TYR A 229 -14.10 0.07 -19.02
C TYR A 229 -14.80 0.46 -17.71
N VAL A 230 -14.24 0.08 -16.56
CA VAL A 230 -14.80 0.44 -15.25
C VAL A 230 -14.78 1.95 -15.02
N ILE A 231 -13.74 2.65 -15.46
CA ILE A 231 -13.69 4.12 -15.41
C ILE A 231 -14.84 4.73 -16.23
N GLU A 232 -15.04 4.28 -17.48
CA GLU A 232 -16.11 4.77 -18.34
C GLU A 232 -17.50 4.49 -17.77
N ASP A 233 -17.71 3.31 -17.16
CA ASP A 233 -18.98 2.94 -16.52
C ASP A 233 -19.27 3.80 -15.27
N LEU A 234 -18.24 4.20 -14.53
CA LEU A 234 -18.37 5.03 -13.33
C LEU A 234 -18.58 6.51 -13.64
N LEU A 235 -17.92 7.04 -14.69
CA LEU A 235 -17.90 8.49 -15.01
C LEU A 235 -19.26 9.16 -15.04
N PRO A 236 -20.34 8.58 -15.61
CA PRO A 236 -21.68 9.20 -15.61
C PRO A 236 -22.30 9.42 -14.22
N HIS A 237 -21.79 8.74 -13.20
CA HIS A 237 -22.29 8.76 -11.83
C HIS A 237 -21.41 9.57 -10.87
N LEU A 238 -20.19 9.96 -11.31
CA LEU A 238 -19.23 10.72 -10.50
C LEU A 238 -19.50 12.22 -10.55
N SER A 239 -18.98 12.93 -9.56
CA SER A 239 -18.98 14.39 -9.46
C SER A 239 -17.56 14.93 -9.42
N GLU A 240 -17.39 16.21 -9.69
CA GLU A 240 -16.07 16.87 -9.54
C GLU A 240 -15.48 16.60 -8.16
N ASN A 241 -14.15 16.39 -8.13
CA ASN A 241 -13.35 16.06 -6.95
C ASN A 241 -13.55 14.65 -6.38
N ASP A 242 -14.39 13.80 -6.99
CA ASP A 242 -14.44 12.39 -6.63
C ASP A 242 -13.09 11.71 -6.96
N ILE A 243 -12.73 10.67 -6.21
CA ILE A 243 -11.41 10.04 -6.25
C ILE A 243 -11.55 8.58 -6.65
N LEU A 244 -10.93 8.19 -7.75
CA LEU A 244 -10.74 6.81 -8.14
C LEU A 244 -9.35 6.33 -7.75
N ILE A 245 -9.25 5.14 -7.15
CA ILE A 245 -8.01 4.54 -6.67
C ILE A 245 -7.84 3.20 -7.39
N ASP A 246 -6.87 3.10 -8.28
CA ASP A 246 -6.53 1.82 -8.94
C ASP A 246 -5.60 1.02 -8.02
N GLY A 247 -6.14 0.02 -7.33
CA GLY A 247 -5.43 -0.89 -6.43
C GLY A 247 -4.96 -2.18 -7.13
N GLY A 248 -5.16 -2.30 -8.44
CA GLY A 248 -4.72 -3.43 -9.24
C GLY A 248 -3.22 -3.42 -9.53
N ASN A 249 -2.72 -4.48 -10.16
CA ASN A 249 -1.35 -4.52 -10.67
C ASN A 249 -1.28 -3.89 -12.07
N SER A 250 -1.61 -2.60 -12.17
CA SER A 250 -1.66 -1.88 -13.44
C SER A 250 -0.27 -1.49 -13.96
N ASN A 251 -0.15 -1.35 -15.28
CA ASN A 251 1.07 -0.81 -15.88
C ASN A 251 1.18 0.70 -15.60
N TYR A 252 2.34 1.15 -15.13
CA TYR A 252 2.58 2.52 -14.71
C TYR A 252 2.36 3.58 -15.81
N THR A 253 2.62 3.24 -17.09
CA THR A 253 2.38 4.15 -18.21
C THR A 253 0.89 4.35 -18.44
N LYS A 254 0.09 3.28 -18.32
CA LYS A 254 -1.38 3.36 -18.39
C LYS A 254 -1.97 4.13 -17.22
N THR A 255 -1.37 4.03 -16.05
CA THR A 255 -1.76 4.83 -14.88
C THR A 255 -1.59 6.32 -15.16
N LYS A 256 -0.44 6.71 -15.76
CA LYS A 256 -0.24 8.10 -16.18
C LYS A 256 -1.31 8.57 -17.17
N GLU A 257 -1.58 7.78 -18.22
CA GLU A 257 -2.61 8.10 -19.22
C GLU A 257 -3.99 8.30 -18.55
N ARG A 258 -4.35 7.47 -17.56
CA ARG A 258 -5.59 7.58 -16.79
C ARG A 258 -5.62 8.81 -15.90
N CYS A 259 -4.51 9.16 -15.23
CA CYS A 259 -4.38 10.41 -14.48
C CYS A 259 -4.65 11.62 -15.39
N ASP A 260 -4.00 11.68 -16.54
CA ASP A 260 -4.15 12.78 -17.49
C ASP A 260 -5.58 12.88 -18.04
N TYR A 261 -6.20 11.74 -18.38
CA TYR A 261 -7.57 11.68 -18.88
C TYR A 261 -8.60 12.14 -17.82
N LEU A 262 -8.54 11.59 -16.60
CA LEU A 262 -9.50 11.89 -15.54
C LEU A 262 -9.37 13.31 -15.03
N LYS A 263 -8.17 13.88 -15.06
CA LYS A 263 -7.95 15.31 -14.78
C LYS A 263 -8.77 16.21 -15.71
N THR A 264 -8.97 15.84 -16.98
CA THR A 264 -9.83 16.59 -17.92
C THR A 264 -11.33 16.51 -17.56
N LYS A 265 -11.70 15.57 -16.71
CA LYS A 265 -13.05 15.35 -16.18
C LYS A 265 -13.22 15.89 -14.76
N HIS A 266 -12.23 16.58 -14.21
CA HIS A 266 -12.19 17.03 -12.82
C HIS A 266 -12.34 15.91 -11.79
N ILE A 267 -11.92 14.68 -12.14
CA ILE A 267 -11.87 13.51 -11.27
C ILE A 267 -10.41 13.23 -10.91
N HIS A 268 -10.16 12.99 -9.63
CA HIS A 268 -8.84 12.62 -9.16
C HIS A 268 -8.57 11.12 -9.38
N PHE A 269 -7.31 10.80 -9.68
CA PHE A 269 -6.89 9.41 -9.86
C PHE A 269 -5.61 9.10 -9.09
N ILE A 270 -5.64 8.00 -8.33
CA ILE A 270 -4.51 7.48 -7.55
C ILE A 270 -4.18 6.08 -8.05
N GLY A 271 -2.97 5.89 -8.57
CA GLY A 271 -2.42 4.56 -8.85
C GLY A 271 -1.79 3.99 -7.59
N THR A 272 -2.24 2.82 -7.14
CA THR A 272 -1.85 2.30 -5.84
C THR A 272 -1.35 0.87 -5.94
N GLY A 273 -0.06 0.66 -5.75
CA GLY A 273 0.49 -0.68 -5.54
C GLY A 273 0.06 -1.24 -4.18
N VAL A 274 -0.51 -2.43 -4.17
CA VAL A 274 -0.87 -3.15 -2.93
C VAL A 274 -0.12 -4.47 -2.88
N SER A 275 0.57 -4.75 -1.77
CA SER A 275 1.31 -5.99 -1.55
C SER A 275 0.87 -6.67 -0.26
N GLY A 276 1.12 -7.98 -0.14
CA GLY A 276 0.83 -8.78 1.05
C GLY A 276 0.02 -10.06 0.78
N GLY A 277 -0.46 -10.25 -0.45
CA GLY A 277 -1.35 -11.38 -0.77
C GLY A 277 -2.69 -11.30 -0.03
N GLU A 278 -3.41 -12.41 0.04
CA GLU A 278 -4.72 -12.49 0.68
C GLU A 278 -4.67 -12.15 2.17
N GLU A 279 -3.75 -12.77 2.89
CA GLU A 279 -3.59 -12.58 4.33
C GLU A 279 -3.11 -11.18 4.67
N GLY A 280 -2.11 -10.66 3.93
CA GLY A 280 -1.62 -9.30 4.11
C GLY A 280 -2.69 -8.25 3.82
N ALA A 281 -3.50 -8.41 2.79
CA ALA A 281 -4.61 -7.51 2.51
C ALA A 281 -5.64 -7.46 3.65
N LEU A 282 -5.85 -8.59 4.34
CA LEU A 282 -6.75 -8.66 5.49
C LEU A 282 -6.14 -8.07 6.77
N LYS A 283 -4.87 -8.35 7.04
CA LYS A 283 -4.22 -8.06 8.34
C LYS A 283 -3.38 -6.78 8.33
N GLY A 284 -3.03 -6.28 7.16
CA GLY A 284 -2.22 -5.08 6.96
C GLY A 284 -1.30 -5.22 5.74
N PRO A 285 -1.69 -4.68 4.58
CA PRO A 285 -0.83 -4.66 3.40
C PRO A 285 0.22 -3.54 3.46
N SER A 286 1.29 -3.68 2.67
CA SER A 286 2.12 -2.56 2.25
C SER A 286 1.45 -1.86 1.07
N ILE A 287 1.30 -0.54 1.13
CA ILE A 287 0.54 0.25 0.15
C ILE A 287 1.41 1.38 -0.41
N MET A 288 1.43 1.52 -1.74
CA MET A 288 2.27 2.44 -2.50
C MET A 288 1.40 3.39 -3.34
N PRO A 289 0.68 4.35 -2.72
CA PRO A 289 -0.16 5.29 -3.45
C PRO A 289 0.66 6.35 -4.18
N SER A 290 0.23 6.69 -5.40
CA SER A 290 0.85 7.70 -6.26
C SER A 290 -0.19 8.45 -7.09
N GLY A 291 0.20 9.54 -7.73
CA GLY A 291 -0.69 10.34 -8.57
C GLY A 291 -0.94 11.72 -7.99
N ASP A 292 -2.20 12.10 -7.83
CA ASP A 292 -2.56 13.40 -7.27
C ASP A 292 -2.34 13.43 -5.74
N GLN A 293 -1.42 14.29 -5.29
CA GLN A 293 -1.08 14.40 -3.87
C GLN A 293 -2.23 14.99 -3.03
N GLU A 294 -3.03 15.89 -3.59
CA GLU A 294 -4.19 16.46 -2.90
C GLU A 294 -5.26 15.38 -2.69
N ALA A 295 -5.50 14.57 -3.71
CA ALA A 295 -6.39 13.42 -3.60
C ALA A 295 -5.88 12.40 -2.57
N TYR A 296 -4.56 12.17 -2.50
CA TYR A 296 -4.00 11.30 -1.46
C TYR A 296 -4.33 11.79 -0.05
N ASN A 297 -4.28 13.09 0.22
CA ASN A 297 -4.62 13.63 1.54
C ASN A 297 -6.07 13.28 1.95
N ASN A 298 -6.98 13.15 1.00
CA ASN A 298 -8.38 12.76 1.23
C ASN A 298 -8.58 11.24 1.48
N VAL A 299 -7.65 10.39 1.03
CA VAL A 299 -7.72 8.92 1.20
C VAL A 299 -6.71 8.38 2.19
N LYS A 300 -5.75 9.19 2.60
CA LYS A 300 -4.64 8.85 3.50
C LYS A 300 -5.10 8.10 4.75
N VAL A 301 -6.11 8.60 5.44
CA VAL A 301 -6.61 8.00 6.68
C VAL A 301 -7.07 6.55 6.48
N PHE A 302 -7.69 6.24 5.35
CA PHE A 302 -8.15 4.88 5.05
C PHE A 302 -6.97 3.96 4.76
N LEU A 303 -6.10 4.35 3.83
CA LEU A 303 -4.98 3.54 3.37
C LEU A 303 -3.94 3.31 4.47
N GLU A 304 -3.59 4.35 5.24
CA GLU A 304 -2.64 4.23 6.34
C GLU A 304 -3.20 3.43 7.52
N THR A 305 -4.51 3.52 7.80
CA THR A 305 -5.11 2.74 8.88
C THR A 305 -5.09 1.24 8.59
N ILE A 306 -5.46 0.83 7.38
CA ILE A 306 -5.51 -0.58 6.99
C ILE A 306 -4.14 -1.19 6.67
N SER A 307 -3.09 -0.38 6.54
CA SER A 307 -1.74 -0.87 6.25
C SER A 307 -1.07 -1.52 7.46
N ALA A 308 -0.10 -2.40 7.20
CA ALA A 308 0.82 -2.88 8.22
C ALA A 308 1.53 -1.71 8.91
N LYS A 309 2.13 -1.97 10.07
CA LYS A 309 2.98 -1.02 10.78
C LYS A 309 4.42 -1.52 10.79
N ASP A 310 5.37 -0.62 10.60
CA ASP A 310 6.78 -0.92 10.78
C ASP A 310 7.13 -1.09 12.27
N ASN A 311 8.38 -1.40 12.57
CA ASN A 311 8.86 -1.60 13.94
C ASN A 311 8.73 -0.35 14.84
N ASN A 312 8.52 0.84 14.26
CA ASN A 312 8.29 2.09 14.97
C ASN A 312 6.80 2.44 15.09
N GLY A 313 5.90 1.57 14.61
CA GLY A 313 4.46 1.79 14.62
C GLY A 313 3.95 2.71 13.50
N LEU A 314 4.80 3.11 12.54
CA LEU A 314 4.40 3.92 11.40
C LEU A 314 3.74 3.05 10.33
N PRO A 315 2.72 3.57 9.62
CA PRO A 315 2.04 2.81 8.58
C PRO A 315 2.98 2.45 7.41
N CYS A 316 2.97 1.20 6.98
CA CYS A 316 3.63 0.76 5.75
C CYS A 316 2.83 1.22 4.51
N CYS A 317 2.47 2.49 4.52
CA CYS A 317 1.78 3.24 3.47
C CYS A 317 2.30 4.66 3.47
N THR A 318 2.71 5.16 2.31
CA THR A 318 3.10 6.56 2.14
C THR A 318 2.87 6.97 0.69
N TYR A 319 2.57 8.26 0.45
CA TYR A 319 2.58 8.81 -0.90
C TYR A 319 3.99 8.70 -1.49
N VAL A 320 4.13 7.94 -2.55
CA VAL A 320 5.46 7.65 -3.10
C VAL A 320 5.89 8.59 -4.21
N GLY A 321 4.96 9.24 -4.90
CA GLY A 321 5.30 10.19 -5.97
C GLY A 321 4.14 10.44 -6.95
N PRO A 322 4.36 11.26 -7.99
CA PRO A 322 3.32 11.60 -8.96
C PRO A 322 3.03 10.46 -9.95
N GLU A 323 1.98 10.61 -10.73
CA GLU A 323 1.61 9.77 -11.87
C GLU A 323 1.51 8.28 -11.51
N GLY A 324 2.15 7.41 -12.30
CA GLY A 324 2.17 5.97 -12.12
C GLY A 324 3.30 5.43 -11.24
N SER A 325 4.00 6.28 -10.47
CA SER A 325 5.17 5.88 -9.69
C SER A 325 4.87 4.76 -8.69
N GLY A 326 3.69 4.73 -8.07
CA GLY A 326 3.29 3.66 -7.15
C GLY A 326 3.16 2.29 -7.84
N HIS A 327 2.58 2.25 -9.02
CA HIS A 327 2.52 1.04 -9.83
C HIS A 327 3.90 0.62 -10.35
N PHE A 328 4.78 1.58 -10.69
CA PHE A 328 6.16 1.29 -11.05
C PHE A 328 6.92 0.63 -9.88
N ILE A 329 6.82 1.22 -8.69
CA ILE A 329 7.45 0.68 -7.48
C ILE A 329 6.91 -0.72 -7.18
N LYS A 330 5.59 -0.93 -7.28
CA LYS A 330 4.98 -2.26 -7.08
C LYS A 330 5.43 -3.27 -8.13
N MET A 331 5.58 -2.85 -9.38
CA MET A 331 6.11 -3.69 -10.47
C MET A 331 7.54 -4.14 -10.16
N VAL A 332 8.41 -3.22 -9.71
CA VAL A 332 9.79 -3.55 -9.33
C VAL A 332 9.83 -4.45 -8.08
N HIS A 333 8.98 -4.18 -7.08
CA HIS A 333 8.79 -5.06 -5.94
C HIS A 333 8.52 -6.51 -6.40
N ASN A 334 7.63 -6.70 -7.36
CA ASN A 334 7.33 -8.03 -7.88
C ASN A 334 8.51 -8.63 -8.65
N GLY A 335 9.32 -7.81 -9.33
CA GLY A 335 10.57 -8.27 -9.96
C GLY A 335 11.58 -8.82 -8.94
N VAL A 336 11.79 -8.08 -7.85
CA VAL A 336 12.64 -8.50 -6.72
C VAL A 336 12.09 -9.78 -6.07
N GLU A 337 10.77 -9.87 -5.88
CA GLU A 337 10.07 -11.06 -5.37
C GLU A 337 10.35 -12.30 -6.22
N TYR A 338 10.32 -12.17 -7.56
CA TYR A 338 10.60 -13.28 -8.47
C TYR A 338 11.99 -13.86 -8.27
N VAL A 339 12.97 -12.99 -8.06
CA VAL A 339 14.35 -13.42 -7.77
C VAL A 339 14.46 -14.11 -6.41
N GLU A 340 13.86 -13.55 -5.36
CA GLU A 340 13.87 -14.17 -4.03
C GLU A 340 13.26 -15.58 -4.07
N MET A 341 12.15 -15.76 -4.79
CA MET A 341 11.53 -17.08 -4.97
C MET A 341 12.43 -18.03 -5.76
N GLN A 342 13.09 -17.55 -6.81
CA GLN A 342 14.03 -18.34 -7.63
C GLN A 342 15.25 -18.75 -6.80
N LEU A 343 15.83 -17.84 -6.01
CA LEU A 343 16.95 -18.13 -5.14
C LEU A 343 16.62 -19.24 -4.11
N LEU A 344 15.46 -19.17 -3.48
CA LEU A 344 15.02 -20.20 -2.53
C LEU A 344 14.75 -21.55 -3.22
N ALA A 345 14.28 -21.56 -4.46
CA ALA A 345 14.14 -22.78 -5.25
C ALA A 345 15.49 -23.40 -5.61
N GLU A 346 16.48 -22.57 -6.03
CA GLU A 346 17.85 -23.00 -6.32
C GLU A 346 18.54 -23.58 -5.06
N VAL A 347 18.46 -22.84 -3.95
CA VAL A 347 19.00 -23.24 -2.66
C VAL A 347 18.41 -24.57 -2.20
N SER A 348 17.09 -24.71 -2.27
CA SER A 348 16.41 -25.95 -1.87
C SER A 348 16.83 -27.13 -2.75
N THR A 349 17.06 -26.90 -4.04
CA THR A 349 17.58 -27.92 -4.97
C THR A 349 19.00 -28.34 -4.59
N ILE A 350 19.86 -27.38 -4.27
CA ILE A 350 21.25 -27.65 -3.83
C ILE A 350 21.24 -28.47 -2.55
N LEU A 351 20.44 -28.07 -1.53
CA LEU A 351 20.34 -28.79 -0.26
C LEU A 351 19.83 -30.25 -0.46
N LYS A 352 18.89 -30.44 -1.39
CA LYS A 352 18.43 -31.79 -1.76
C LYS A 352 19.55 -32.64 -2.38
N ILE A 353 20.37 -32.06 -3.28
CA ILE A 353 21.53 -32.77 -3.88
C ILE A 353 22.60 -33.09 -2.82
N LEU A 354 22.75 -32.24 -1.80
CA LEU A 354 23.61 -32.52 -0.63
C LEU A 354 23.04 -33.61 0.29
N GLY A 355 21.95 -34.27 -0.09
CA GLY A 355 21.38 -35.43 0.58
C GLY A 355 20.29 -35.11 1.60
N GLN A 356 19.86 -33.85 1.74
CA GLN A 356 18.81 -33.48 2.69
C GLN A 356 17.41 -33.87 2.16
N ASN A 357 16.62 -34.52 3.00
CA ASN A 357 15.20 -34.71 2.77
C ASN A 357 14.42 -33.41 3.09
N PRO A 358 13.11 -33.31 2.71
CA PRO A 358 12.35 -32.08 2.93
C PRO A 358 12.27 -31.61 4.39
N ASP A 359 12.18 -32.48 5.39
CA ASP A 359 12.20 -32.09 6.80
C ASP A 359 13.57 -31.49 7.21
N GLU A 360 14.67 -32.07 6.70
CA GLU A 360 16.03 -31.57 6.94
C GLU A 360 16.27 -30.23 6.23
N ILE A 361 15.75 -30.05 4.99
CA ILE A 361 15.77 -28.76 4.29
C ILE A 361 15.01 -27.71 5.11
N ALA A 362 13.81 -28.05 5.61
CA ALA A 362 13.04 -27.15 6.46
C ALA A 362 13.81 -26.72 7.70
N ASN A 363 14.48 -27.66 8.40
CA ASN A 363 15.29 -27.37 9.58
C ASN A 363 16.49 -26.47 9.23
N THR A 364 17.14 -26.72 8.10
CA THR A 364 18.24 -25.88 7.61
C THR A 364 17.76 -24.47 7.33
N LEU A 365 16.67 -24.28 6.57
CA LEU A 365 16.09 -22.98 6.28
C LEU A 365 15.58 -22.26 7.53
N ASP A 366 15.03 -22.99 8.50
CA ASP A 366 14.59 -22.44 9.79
C ASP A 366 15.75 -21.86 10.58
N SER A 367 16.89 -22.56 10.60
CA SER A 367 18.10 -22.06 11.26
C SER A 367 18.64 -20.75 10.67
N TRP A 368 18.38 -20.49 9.39
CA TRP A 368 18.82 -19.28 8.69
C TRP A 368 17.99 -18.04 9.04
N LYS A 369 16.83 -18.20 9.65
CA LYS A 369 15.98 -17.07 10.07
C LYS A 369 16.68 -16.13 11.06
N SER A 370 17.69 -16.62 11.79
CA SER A 370 18.47 -15.79 12.71
C SER A 370 19.35 -14.75 12.01
N THR A 371 19.74 -14.97 10.76
CA THR A 371 20.68 -14.11 10.01
C THR A 371 20.18 -13.65 8.66
N ALA A 372 19.15 -14.30 8.11
CA ALA A 372 18.61 -14.04 6.77
C ALA A 372 17.07 -13.99 6.77
N SER A 373 16.45 -13.56 7.88
CA SER A 373 15.00 -13.55 8.04
C SER A 373 14.28 -12.84 6.87
N SER A 374 13.29 -13.51 6.33
CA SER A 374 12.37 -12.96 5.33
C SER A 374 11.07 -13.77 5.30
N TYR A 375 9.99 -13.13 4.86
CA TYR A 375 8.71 -13.81 4.71
C TYR A 375 8.79 -15.00 3.75
N LEU A 376 9.48 -14.85 2.63
CA LEU A 376 9.63 -15.94 1.66
C LEU A 376 10.43 -17.12 2.23
N LEU A 377 11.44 -16.87 3.07
CA LEU A 377 12.15 -17.93 3.81
C LEU A 377 11.23 -18.64 4.80
N GLU A 378 10.41 -17.88 5.54
CA GLU A 378 9.42 -18.43 6.48
C GLU A 378 8.42 -19.39 5.80
N ILE A 379 7.79 -18.93 4.71
CA ILE A 379 6.81 -19.76 4.00
C ILE A 379 7.46 -20.94 3.26
N THR A 380 8.70 -20.78 2.78
CA THR A 380 9.44 -21.90 2.17
C THR A 380 9.72 -23.00 3.19
N THR A 381 10.12 -22.62 4.41
CA THR A 381 10.25 -23.57 5.54
C THR A 381 8.94 -24.34 5.78
N ALA A 382 7.81 -23.62 5.87
CA ALA A 382 6.49 -24.24 6.07
C ALA A 382 6.06 -25.15 4.89
N ILE A 383 6.41 -24.78 3.65
CA ILE A 383 6.15 -25.60 2.46
C ILE A 383 6.86 -26.95 2.56
N PHE A 384 8.13 -26.96 2.96
CA PHE A 384 8.91 -28.20 3.10
C PHE A 384 8.44 -29.10 4.25
N GLN A 385 7.81 -28.52 5.29
CA GLN A 385 7.20 -29.29 6.40
C GLN A 385 5.84 -29.89 6.05
N LYS A 386 5.17 -29.40 5.01
CA LYS A 386 3.80 -29.80 4.68
C LYS A 386 3.74 -31.20 4.09
N LYS A 387 2.99 -32.09 4.74
CA LYS A 387 2.74 -33.47 4.31
C LYS A 387 1.28 -33.66 3.87
N GLU A 388 1.09 -34.61 2.96
CA GLU A 388 -0.19 -35.19 2.57
C GLU A 388 -0.10 -36.70 2.74
N GLY A 389 -0.70 -37.24 3.83
CA GLY A 389 -0.37 -38.55 4.34
C GLY A 389 1.09 -38.63 4.77
N ASP A 390 1.79 -39.69 4.38
CA ASP A 390 3.21 -39.90 4.70
C ASP A 390 4.18 -39.18 3.72
N ASN A 391 3.66 -38.50 2.68
CA ASN A 391 4.49 -37.88 1.65
C ASN A 391 4.55 -36.38 1.81
N TRP A 392 5.71 -35.78 1.56
CA TRP A 392 5.86 -34.31 1.49
C TRP A 392 5.12 -33.77 0.27
N LEU A 393 4.23 -32.79 0.49
CA LEU A 393 3.39 -32.22 -0.56
C LEU A 393 4.23 -31.56 -1.67
N VAL A 394 5.35 -30.93 -1.32
CA VAL A 394 6.26 -30.28 -2.29
C VAL A 394 6.74 -31.22 -3.38
N ASN A 395 6.91 -32.51 -3.07
CA ASN A 395 7.33 -33.53 -4.04
C ASN A 395 6.21 -33.96 -5.03
N LYS A 396 4.95 -33.57 -4.75
CA LYS A 396 3.78 -33.85 -5.60
C LYS A 396 3.40 -32.66 -6.49
N ILE A 397 4.00 -31.50 -6.27
CA ILE A 397 3.69 -30.28 -7.03
C ILE A 397 4.40 -30.33 -8.37
N LEU A 398 3.64 -30.05 -9.44
CA LEU A 398 4.20 -29.95 -10.80
C LEU A 398 5.19 -28.78 -10.89
N ASP A 399 6.36 -29.03 -11.48
CA ASP A 399 7.45 -28.07 -11.66
C ASP A 399 7.21 -27.10 -12.83
N LYS A 400 6.03 -26.44 -12.81
CA LYS A 400 5.64 -25.34 -13.73
C LYS A 400 5.22 -24.13 -12.89
N ALA A 401 5.94 -23.01 -13.00
CA ALA A 401 5.70 -21.82 -12.20
C ALA A 401 4.98 -20.72 -13.01
N GLY A 402 3.70 -20.45 -12.67
CA GLY A 402 2.90 -19.40 -13.32
C GLY A 402 3.45 -17.97 -13.12
N ASN A 403 3.06 -17.06 -14.01
CA ASN A 403 3.31 -15.63 -13.84
C ASN A 403 2.04 -14.81 -14.17
N LYS A 404 1.93 -13.61 -13.59
CA LYS A 404 0.82 -12.68 -13.83
C LYS A 404 1.23 -11.45 -14.65
N GLY A 405 2.42 -11.48 -15.31
CA GLY A 405 2.90 -10.43 -16.21
C GLY A 405 3.72 -9.31 -15.57
N THR A 406 3.68 -9.10 -14.25
CA THR A 406 4.37 -7.97 -13.59
C THR A 406 5.91 -8.10 -13.67
N GLY A 407 6.47 -9.30 -13.56
CA GLY A 407 7.91 -9.53 -13.75
C GLY A 407 8.37 -9.24 -15.19
N ASN A 408 7.52 -9.50 -16.18
CA ASN A 408 7.76 -9.14 -17.58
C ASN A 408 7.88 -7.61 -17.73
N TRP A 409 6.95 -6.85 -17.16
CA TRP A 409 7.01 -5.38 -17.24
C TRP A 409 8.25 -4.80 -16.55
N THR A 410 8.72 -5.40 -15.45
CA THR A 410 9.98 -4.98 -14.80
C THR A 410 11.17 -5.16 -15.74
N THR A 411 11.25 -6.31 -16.43
CA THR A 411 12.32 -6.60 -17.40
C THR A 411 12.24 -5.65 -18.60
N ILE A 412 11.05 -5.36 -19.12
CA ILE A 412 10.85 -4.40 -20.22
C ILE A 412 11.27 -2.99 -19.78
N ALA A 413 10.81 -2.53 -18.62
CA ALA A 413 11.18 -1.21 -18.10
C ALA A 413 12.68 -1.09 -17.86
N SER A 414 13.33 -2.14 -17.37
CA SER A 414 14.78 -2.23 -17.19
C SER A 414 15.52 -2.02 -18.52
N ALA A 415 15.09 -2.72 -19.58
CA ALA A 415 15.67 -2.56 -20.92
C ALA A 415 15.43 -1.15 -21.50
N GLN A 416 14.22 -0.59 -21.33
CA GLN A 416 13.88 0.75 -21.82
C GLN A 416 14.63 1.87 -21.08
N LEU A 417 14.95 1.67 -19.81
CA LEU A 417 15.71 2.62 -18.99
C LEU A 417 17.22 2.41 -19.08
N GLY A 418 17.68 1.35 -19.77
CA GLY A 418 19.10 1.02 -19.86
C GLY A 418 19.71 0.57 -18.53
N VAL A 419 18.90 0.02 -17.62
CA VAL A 419 19.36 -0.45 -16.30
C VAL A 419 19.52 -1.96 -16.32
N PRO A 420 20.73 -2.49 -16.08
CA PRO A 420 20.95 -3.94 -16.12
C PRO A 420 20.35 -4.63 -14.89
N SER A 421 19.16 -5.20 -15.02
CA SER A 421 18.46 -5.98 -14.00
C SER A 421 18.48 -7.46 -14.36
N THR A 422 19.69 -8.02 -14.48
CA THR A 422 19.92 -9.36 -15.04
C THR A 422 19.34 -10.48 -14.18
N LEU A 423 19.34 -10.35 -12.84
CA LEU A 423 18.72 -11.32 -11.93
C LEU A 423 17.20 -11.39 -12.15
N ILE A 424 16.55 -10.22 -12.30
CA ILE A 424 15.10 -10.15 -12.51
C ILE A 424 14.73 -10.81 -13.83
N ALA A 425 15.49 -10.52 -14.89
CA ALA A 425 15.30 -11.16 -16.19
C ALA A 425 15.55 -12.67 -16.13
N SER A 426 16.61 -13.10 -15.45
CA SER A 426 16.96 -14.51 -15.25
C SER A 426 15.86 -15.29 -14.52
N ALA A 427 15.34 -14.76 -13.42
CA ALA A 427 14.24 -15.36 -12.68
C ALA A 427 12.95 -15.45 -13.51
N LEU A 428 12.63 -14.42 -14.31
CA LEU A 428 11.50 -14.43 -15.24
C LEU A 428 11.65 -15.53 -16.29
N PHE A 429 12.80 -15.60 -16.94
CA PHE A 429 13.04 -16.59 -18.00
C PHE A 429 13.11 -18.02 -17.45
N SER A 430 13.59 -18.21 -16.23
CA SER A 430 13.52 -19.51 -15.55
C SER A 430 12.09 -20.00 -15.38
N ARG A 431 11.14 -19.09 -15.06
CA ARG A 431 9.71 -19.45 -15.05
C ARG A 431 9.21 -19.84 -16.44
N TYR A 432 9.63 -19.13 -17.50
CA TYR A 432 9.24 -19.51 -18.87
C TYR A 432 9.81 -20.87 -19.26
N VAL A 433 11.08 -21.16 -18.96
CA VAL A 433 11.67 -22.49 -19.16
C VAL A 433 10.89 -23.57 -18.42
N SER A 434 10.37 -23.27 -17.21
CA SER A 434 9.57 -24.25 -16.46
C SER A 434 8.30 -24.70 -17.22
N PHE A 435 7.73 -23.88 -18.10
CA PHE A 435 6.56 -24.24 -18.89
C PHE A 435 6.84 -25.26 -20.00
N TYR A 436 8.08 -25.37 -20.47
CA TYR A 436 8.47 -26.34 -21.51
C TYR A 436 8.72 -27.74 -20.93
N LYS A 437 7.81 -28.23 -20.06
CA LYS A 437 7.99 -29.49 -19.30
C LYS A 437 8.21 -30.68 -20.22
N GLU A 438 7.40 -30.84 -21.24
CA GLU A 438 7.45 -31.95 -22.17
C GLU A 438 8.77 -31.91 -22.97
N GLU A 439 9.16 -30.73 -23.45
CA GLU A 439 10.43 -30.51 -24.16
C GLU A 439 11.65 -30.77 -23.28
N ARG A 440 11.61 -30.24 -22.00
CA ARG A 440 12.69 -30.50 -21.04
C ARG A 440 12.90 -31.99 -20.76
N VAL A 441 11.82 -32.77 -20.62
CA VAL A 441 11.89 -34.22 -20.43
C VAL A 441 12.47 -34.91 -21.67
N GLN A 442 12.00 -34.57 -22.87
CA GLN A 442 12.52 -35.11 -24.12
C GLN A 442 14.02 -34.79 -24.32
N LEU A 443 14.43 -33.57 -24.02
CA LEU A 443 15.84 -33.17 -24.15
C LEU A 443 16.72 -33.85 -23.11
N HIS A 444 16.24 -34.05 -21.88
CA HIS A 444 16.98 -34.72 -20.80
C HIS A 444 17.46 -36.13 -21.25
N ASP A 445 16.63 -36.86 -21.96
CA ASP A 445 16.96 -38.21 -22.43
C ASP A 445 18.07 -38.21 -23.51
N ASN A 446 18.26 -37.07 -24.19
CA ASN A 446 19.26 -36.92 -25.26
C ASN A 446 20.60 -36.35 -24.77
N PHE A 447 20.59 -35.63 -23.63
CA PHE A 447 21.78 -35.00 -23.07
C PHE A 447 22.21 -35.75 -21.78
N LYS A 448 23.47 -36.14 -21.74
CA LYS A 448 24.04 -36.80 -20.56
C LYS A 448 24.26 -35.76 -19.49
N THR A 449 23.42 -35.75 -18.45
CA THR A 449 23.56 -34.89 -17.27
C THR A 449 24.27 -35.65 -16.16
N ILE A 450 25.33 -35.09 -15.63
CA ILE A 450 26.09 -35.67 -14.52
C ILE A 450 25.73 -34.89 -13.25
N ILE A 451 24.89 -35.50 -12.39
CA ILE A 451 24.58 -34.96 -11.07
C ILE A 451 25.18 -35.89 -10.03
N THR A 452 26.15 -35.40 -9.26
CA THR A 452 26.77 -36.14 -8.16
C THR A 452 26.44 -35.47 -6.82
N SER A 453 26.32 -36.26 -5.77
CA SER A 453 26.17 -35.75 -4.40
C SER A 453 27.52 -35.28 -3.80
N GLU A 454 28.64 -35.54 -4.47
CA GLU A 454 29.98 -35.17 -4.02
C GLU A 454 30.34 -33.72 -4.38
N MET A 455 29.55 -32.77 -3.88
CA MET A 455 29.85 -31.36 -4.00
C MET A 455 30.66 -30.90 -2.79
N ASN A 456 31.81 -30.31 -3.01
CA ASN A 456 32.65 -29.77 -1.93
C ASN A 456 32.12 -28.40 -1.45
N ILE A 457 30.88 -28.36 -0.99
CA ILE A 457 30.22 -27.20 -0.39
C ILE A 457 29.48 -27.58 0.88
N THR A 458 29.35 -26.64 1.79
CA THR A 458 28.62 -26.79 3.05
C THR A 458 27.30 -26.04 3.01
N THR A 459 26.38 -26.34 3.94
CA THR A 459 25.15 -25.57 4.11
C THR A 459 25.40 -24.10 4.43
N ASN A 460 26.53 -23.77 5.07
CA ASN A 460 26.94 -22.40 5.31
C ASN A 460 27.40 -21.70 4.02
N ASP A 461 28.12 -22.39 3.13
CA ASP A 461 28.45 -21.84 1.81
C ASP A 461 27.18 -21.48 1.03
N VAL A 462 26.14 -22.31 1.13
CA VAL A 462 24.85 -22.09 0.47
C VAL A 462 24.11 -20.89 1.08
N LEU A 463 24.12 -20.75 2.43
CA LEU A 463 23.55 -19.59 3.13
C LEU A 463 24.23 -18.28 2.70
N GLU A 464 25.57 -18.26 2.71
CA GLU A 464 26.33 -17.06 2.32
C GLU A 464 26.09 -16.71 0.83
N ALA A 465 26.01 -17.71 -0.05
CA ALA A 465 25.69 -17.50 -1.46
C ALA A 465 24.27 -16.91 -1.63
N TYR A 466 23.31 -17.39 -0.86
CA TYR A 466 21.94 -16.85 -0.84
C TYR A 466 21.91 -15.41 -0.36
N GLN A 467 22.59 -15.08 0.76
CA GLN A 467 22.66 -13.72 1.28
C GLN A 467 23.34 -12.76 0.29
N PHE A 468 24.44 -13.20 -0.34
CA PHE A 468 25.09 -12.45 -1.41
C PHE A 468 24.12 -12.08 -2.52
N ALA A 469 23.41 -13.08 -3.07
CA ALA A 469 22.50 -12.88 -4.20
C ALA A 469 21.31 -12.00 -3.83
N ARG A 470 20.80 -12.06 -2.59
CA ARG A 470 19.75 -11.16 -2.08
C ARG A 470 20.20 -9.70 -2.10
N ILE A 471 21.42 -9.40 -1.65
CA ILE A 471 21.93 -8.02 -1.67
C ILE A 471 21.98 -7.51 -3.11
N ILE A 472 22.49 -8.31 -4.06
CA ILE A 472 22.55 -7.92 -5.48
C ILE A 472 21.16 -7.77 -6.11
N ASN A 473 20.22 -8.63 -5.74
CA ASN A 473 18.82 -8.52 -6.18
C ASN A 473 18.20 -7.18 -5.75
N HIS A 474 18.30 -6.84 -4.48
CA HIS A 474 17.79 -5.57 -3.96
C HIS A 474 18.52 -4.37 -4.60
N TYR A 475 19.84 -4.47 -4.82
CA TYR A 475 20.58 -3.45 -5.55
C TYR A 475 19.98 -3.19 -6.94
N GLN A 476 19.74 -4.23 -7.74
CA GLN A 476 19.16 -4.09 -9.07
C GLN A 476 17.77 -3.46 -9.03
N GLY A 477 16.92 -3.88 -8.08
CA GLY A 477 15.58 -3.33 -7.91
C GLY A 477 15.61 -1.84 -7.54
N PHE A 478 16.36 -1.45 -6.51
CA PHE A 478 16.44 -0.05 -6.08
C PHE A 478 17.19 0.83 -7.09
N LYS A 479 18.18 0.30 -7.81
CA LYS A 479 18.84 1.01 -8.91
C LYS A 479 17.83 1.33 -10.02
N LEU A 480 16.97 0.40 -10.39
CA LEU A 480 15.91 0.61 -11.37
C LEU A 480 14.91 1.68 -10.92
N ILE A 481 14.51 1.67 -9.63
CA ILE A 481 13.64 2.71 -9.06
C ILE A 481 14.32 4.09 -9.10
N ALA A 482 15.60 4.18 -8.72
CA ALA A 482 16.34 5.43 -8.73
C ALA A 482 16.48 6.00 -10.15
N GLU A 483 16.80 5.19 -11.14
CA GLU A 483 16.93 5.64 -12.54
C GLU A 483 15.57 6.04 -13.13
N ALA A 484 14.48 5.34 -12.80
CA ALA A 484 13.14 5.76 -13.18
C ALA A 484 12.77 7.09 -12.53
N SER A 485 13.10 7.27 -11.23
CA SER A 485 12.90 8.54 -10.51
C SER A 485 13.58 9.71 -11.21
N ASN A 486 14.84 9.52 -11.64
CA ASN A 486 15.59 10.52 -12.38
C ASN A 486 14.98 10.79 -13.76
N LYS A 487 14.71 9.71 -14.51
CA LYS A 487 14.19 9.79 -15.88
C LYS A 487 12.83 10.49 -15.99
N PHE A 488 11.95 10.23 -15.02
CA PHE A 488 10.58 10.76 -15.00
C PHE A 488 10.41 11.95 -14.05
N ALA A 489 11.48 12.42 -13.39
CA ALA A 489 11.45 13.50 -12.42
C ALA A 489 10.45 13.27 -11.25
N TRP A 490 10.36 12.03 -10.77
CA TRP A 490 9.41 11.67 -9.70
C TRP A 490 9.87 12.05 -8.30
N ASN A 491 11.16 12.30 -8.09
CA ASN A 491 11.77 12.65 -6.80
C ASN A 491 11.46 11.63 -5.69
N LEU A 492 11.60 10.34 -6.00
CA LEU A 492 11.27 9.25 -5.09
C LEU A 492 12.22 9.18 -3.89
N ASN A 493 11.67 8.96 -2.69
CA ASN A 493 12.45 8.72 -1.48
C ASN A 493 12.70 7.23 -1.29
N LEU A 494 13.90 6.75 -1.59
CA LEU A 494 14.26 5.33 -1.51
C LEU A 494 14.18 4.77 -0.07
N SER A 495 14.52 5.58 0.95
CA SER A 495 14.41 5.18 2.36
C SER A 495 12.94 4.93 2.75
N GLU A 496 12.01 5.80 2.33
CA GLU A 496 10.59 5.60 2.57
C GLU A 496 10.03 4.40 1.81
N ILE A 497 10.50 4.15 0.57
CA ILE A 497 10.13 2.95 -0.19
C ILE A 497 10.60 1.69 0.53
N ALA A 498 11.85 1.66 1.00
CA ALA A 498 12.35 0.56 1.81
C ALA A 498 11.52 0.38 3.10
N ARG A 499 11.19 1.48 3.80
CA ARG A 499 10.41 1.46 5.04
C ARG A 499 9.03 0.83 4.86
N ILE A 500 8.28 1.21 3.83
CA ILE A 500 6.97 0.61 3.58
C ILE A 500 7.03 -0.86 3.12
N TRP A 501 8.21 -1.36 2.77
CA TRP A 501 8.45 -2.77 2.45
C TRP A 501 8.97 -3.61 3.62
N THR A 502 9.20 -3.00 4.79
CA THR A 502 9.66 -3.75 5.99
C THR A 502 8.57 -4.64 6.57
N ASN A 503 7.28 -4.32 6.36
CA ASN A 503 6.17 -5.15 6.80
C ASN A 503 4.99 -5.10 5.81
N GLY A 504 4.06 -6.07 5.92
CA GLY A 504 2.85 -6.15 5.10
C GLY A 504 3.09 -6.48 3.61
N CYS A 505 4.30 -6.83 3.19
CA CYS A 505 4.61 -7.20 1.82
C CYS A 505 5.32 -8.56 1.72
N ILE A 506 5.38 -9.08 0.50
CA ILE A 506 5.97 -10.42 0.23
C ILE A 506 7.50 -10.42 0.38
N ILE A 507 8.17 -9.29 0.17
CA ILE A 507 9.64 -9.18 0.25
C ILE A 507 10.14 -8.59 1.58
N ARG A 508 9.27 -8.53 2.61
CA ARG A 508 9.70 -8.08 3.94
C ARG A 508 10.83 -8.95 4.48
N SER A 509 11.85 -8.31 5.05
CA SER A 509 13.06 -8.97 5.53
C SER A 509 13.89 -8.06 6.42
N THR A 510 14.79 -8.63 7.21
CA THR A 510 15.80 -7.87 7.96
C THR A 510 16.70 -7.04 7.05
N LEU A 511 17.09 -7.56 5.88
CA LEU A 511 17.82 -6.77 4.88
C LEU A 511 17.05 -5.51 4.47
N MET A 512 15.73 -5.59 4.33
CA MET A 512 14.91 -4.41 3.98
C MET A 512 14.93 -3.36 5.11
N GLU A 513 14.93 -3.79 6.38
CA GLU A 513 15.07 -2.90 7.54
C GLU A 513 16.43 -2.17 7.51
N ASP A 514 17.52 -2.88 7.22
CA ASP A 514 18.85 -2.28 7.07
C ASP A 514 18.90 -1.25 5.93
N LEU A 515 18.22 -1.53 4.81
CA LEU A 515 18.18 -0.64 3.66
C LEU A 515 17.45 0.70 3.94
N VAL A 516 16.55 0.76 4.91
CA VAL A 516 15.93 2.02 5.36
C VAL A 516 17.01 3.01 5.80
N GLU A 517 17.96 2.55 6.63
CA GLU A 517 19.05 3.40 7.10
C GLU A 517 20.08 3.70 5.99
N VAL A 518 20.40 2.71 5.16
CA VAL A 518 21.35 2.89 4.06
C VAL A 518 20.88 4.00 3.12
N PHE A 519 19.60 4.00 2.73
CA PHE A 519 19.05 4.99 1.79
C PHE A 519 18.81 6.39 2.37
N LYS A 520 18.97 6.61 3.66
CA LYS A 520 19.06 7.96 4.24
C LYS A 520 20.37 8.68 3.85
N HIS A 521 21.40 7.92 3.49
CA HIS A 521 22.76 8.45 3.28
C HIS A 521 23.23 8.33 1.84
N THR A 522 22.72 7.40 1.04
CA THR A 522 23.13 7.18 -0.35
C THR A 522 21.98 6.60 -1.18
N SER A 523 21.88 6.98 -2.45
CA SER A 523 20.99 6.34 -3.41
C SER A 523 21.59 5.04 -4.02
N ASN A 524 22.89 4.77 -3.78
CA ASN A 524 23.58 3.58 -4.25
C ASN A 524 24.02 2.71 -3.05
N MET A 525 23.25 1.68 -2.74
CA MET A 525 23.54 0.82 -1.58
C MET A 525 24.91 0.13 -1.64
N LEU A 526 25.46 -0.13 -2.84
CA LEU A 526 26.81 -0.70 -2.98
C LEU A 526 27.95 0.31 -2.73
N THR A 527 27.65 1.55 -2.32
CA THR A 527 28.64 2.48 -1.75
C THR A 527 28.61 2.50 -0.22
N ASN A 528 27.65 1.82 0.41
CA ASN A 528 27.61 1.69 1.87
C ASN A 528 28.68 0.70 2.36
N LYS A 529 29.49 1.14 3.33
CA LYS A 529 30.65 0.38 3.81
C LYS A 529 30.27 -0.98 4.40
N ALA A 530 29.23 -1.04 5.22
CA ALA A 530 28.79 -2.29 5.85
C ALA A 530 28.29 -3.32 4.81
N LEU A 531 27.52 -2.87 3.81
CA LEU A 531 27.09 -3.76 2.73
C LEU A 531 28.25 -4.23 1.85
N ILE A 532 29.24 -3.36 1.59
CA ILE A 532 30.47 -3.76 0.86
C ILE A 532 31.21 -4.86 1.63
N GLU A 533 31.34 -4.71 2.94
CA GLU A 533 32.00 -5.71 3.81
C GLU A 533 31.24 -7.05 3.76
N GLN A 534 29.91 -7.05 3.87
CA GLN A 534 29.08 -8.26 3.75
C GLN A 534 29.21 -8.91 2.36
N VAL A 535 29.13 -8.13 1.28
CA VAL A 535 29.29 -8.64 -0.09
C VAL A 535 30.67 -9.28 -0.26
N ASN A 536 31.75 -8.66 0.25
CA ASN A 536 33.11 -9.22 0.18
C ASN A 536 33.26 -10.48 1.01
N GLN A 537 32.61 -10.55 2.18
CA GLN A 537 32.60 -11.74 3.04
C GLN A 537 31.92 -12.93 2.31
N TYR A 538 30.78 -12.73 1.69
CA TYR A 538 29.99 -13.80 1.06
C TYR A 538 30.47 -14.17 -0.36
N LYS A 539 31.26 -13.30 -1.01
CA LYS A 539 31.74 -13.51 -2.38
C LYS A 539 32.50 -14.82 -2.61
N PRO A 540 33.37 -15.31 -1.70
CA PRO A 540 34.01 -16.62 -1.86
C PRO A 540 33.02 -17.79 -1.90
N ALA A 541 32.01 -17.75 -1.04
CA ALA A 541 31.02 -18.80 -0.94
C ALA A 541 30.14 -18.90 -2.21
N VAL A 542 29.63 -17.77 -2.73
CA VAL A 542 28.83 -17.80 -3.96
C VAL A 542 29.65 -18.30 -5.15
N LYS A 543 30.92 -17.94 -5.27
CA LYS A 543 31.82 -18.47 -6.31
C LYS A 543 31.97 -19.98 -6.20
N LYS A 544 32.20 -20.49 -4.98
CA LYS A 544 32.34 -21.91 -4.70
C LYS A 544 31.05 -22.68 -5.03
N VAL A 545 29.89 -22.20 -4.57
CA VAL A 545 28.60 -22.82 -4.83
C VAL A 545 28.30 -22.85 -6.33
N VAL A 546 28.39 -21.71 -7.02
CA VAL A 546 28.10 -21.63 -8.46
C VAL A 546 29.03 -22.53 -9.27
N SER A 547 30.34 -22.54 -8.97
CA SER A 547 31.28 -23.41 -9.69
C SER A 547 30.97 -24.89 -9.50
N GLN A 548 30.62 -25.32 -8.29
CA GLN A 548 30.21 -26.70 -8.03
C GLN A 548 28.89 -27.06 -8.70
N CYS A 549 27.92 -26.14 -8.75
CA CYS A 549 26.68 -26.34 -9.47
C CYS A 549 26.91 -26.53 -10.98
N ILE A 550 27.76 -25.70 -11.60
CA ILE A 550 28.11 -25.82 -13.02
C ILE A 550 28.79 -27.14 -13.33
N LEU A 551 29.74 -27.57 -12.50
CA LEU A 551 30.45 -28.85 -12.66
C LEU A 551 29.54 -30.07 -12.51
N ASN A 552 28.39 -29.92 -11.87
CA ASN A 552 27.41 -30.97 -11.64
C ASN A 552 26.12 -30.77 -12.46
N ASP A 553 26.14 -30.00 -13.53
CA ASP A 553 25.00 -29.73 -14.41
C ASP A 553 23.73 -29.22 -13.69
N LEU A 554 23.89 -28.57 -12.53
CA LEU A 554 22.79 -27.98 -11.79
C LEU A 554 22.49 -26.57 -12.27
N THR A 555 21.21 -26.31 -12.56
CA THR A 555 20.77 -25.00 -13.01
C THR A 555 20.59 -24.05 -11.80
N THR A 556 21.37 -22.99 -11.75
CA THR A 556 21.33 -21.95 -10.71
C THR A 556 21.42 -20.54 -11.31
N PRO A 557 20.45 -20.17 -12.17
CA PRO A 557 20.53 -18.94 -12.95
C PRO A 557 20.60 -17.68 -12.09
N ALA A 558 19.86 -17.59 -10.98
CA ALA A 558 19.85 -16.40 -10.14
C ALA A 558 21.17 -16.26 -9.34
N LEU A 559 21.69 -17.34 -8.75
CA LEU A 559 22.99 -17.33 -8.07
C LEU A 559 24.13 -17.01 -9.06
N SER A 560 24.09 -17.59 -10.25
CA SER A 560 25.08 -17.36 -11.30
C SER A 560 25.08 -15.89 -11.76
N GLU A 561 23.91 -15.33 -12.04
CA GLU A 561 23.77 -13.94 -12.45
C GLU A 561 24.20 -12.96 -11.35
N ALA A 562 23.97 -13.28 -10.08
CA ALA A 562 24.36 -12.42 -8.98
C ALA A 562 25.88 -12.18 -8.96
N ILE A 563 26.68 -13.23 -9.08
CA ILE A 563 28.15 -13.10 -9.09
C ILE A 563 28.66 -12.52 -10.41
N GLN A 564 28.06 -12.87 -11.56
CA GLN A 564 28.44 -12.31 -12.85
C GLN A 564 28.14 -10.83 -12.94
N PHE A 565 26.98 -10.40 -12.46
CA PHE A 565 26.64 -8.98 -12.37
C PHE A 565 27.63 -8.19 -11.53
N LEU A 566 27.93 -8.66 -10.32
CA LEU A 566 28.91 -7.97 -9.46
C LEU A 566 30.28 -7.87 -10.14
N ASN A 567 30.76 -8.98 -10.75
CA ASN A 567 32.04 -8.98 -11.45
C ASN A 567 32.04 -7.95 -12.60
N GLY A 568 30.95 -7.88 -13.38
CA GLY A 568 30.80 -6.93 -14.48
C GLY A 568 30.81 -5.47 -14.02
N ILE A 569 30.01 -5.13 -12.97
CA ILE A 569 29.89 -3.74 -12.52
C ILE A 569 31.10 -3.25 -11.70
N THR A 570 31.92 -4.17 -11.20
CA THR A 570 33.15 -3.84 -10.45
C THR A 570 34.43 -3.99 -11.27
N THR A 571 34.36 -4.37 -12.53
CA THR A 571 35.54 -4.43 -13.40
C THR A 571 35.91 -3.04 -13.92
N THR A 572 37.21 -2.72 -13.87
CA THR A 572 37.72 -1.44 -14.40
C THR A 572 37.96 -1.48 -15.90
N TYR A 573 38.05 -2.66 -16.48
CA TYR A 573 38.36 -2.87 -17.91
C TYR A 573 37.44 -3.94 -18.51
N ALA A 574 36.30 -3.51 -19.02
CA ALA A 574 35.34 -4.39 -19.64
C ALA A 574 35.72 -4.72 -21.10
N SER A 575 35.32 -5.91 -21.59
CA SER A 575 35.53 -6.34 -22.98
C SER A 575 34.67 -5.61 -24.02
N ALA A 576 33.92 -4.58 -23.60
CA ALA A 576 33.09 -3.75 -24.45
C ALA A 576 33.88 -2.98 -25.53
N ASN A 577 35.19 -2.78 -25.34
CA ASN A 577 36.09 -2.22 -26.33
C ASN A 577 36.10 -3.04 -27.63
N VAL A 578 36.10 -4.39 -27.56
CA VAL A 578 36.03 -5.28 -28.71
C VAL A 578 34.69 -5.12 -29.44
N ILE A 579 33.58 -5.06 -28.68
CA ILE A 579 32.24 -4.83 -29.26
C ILE A 579 32.21 -3.49 -30.00
N GLN A 580 32.76 -2.43 -29.40
CA GLN A 580 32.75 -1.10 -30.01
C GLN A 580 33.67 -1.07 -31.26
N ALA A 581 34.82 -1.74 -31.22
CA ALA A 581 35.69 -1.90 -32.39
C ALA A 581 34.99 -2.65 -33.55
N GLN A 582 34.27 -3.75 -33.26
CA GLN A 582 33.47 -4.45 -34.23
C GLN A 582 32.40 -3.57 -34.85
N ARG A 583 31.69 -2.79 -34.05
CA ARG A 583 30.68 -1.82 -34.52
C ARG A 583 31.28 -0.76 -35.42
N ASP A 584 32.48 -0.28 -35.11
CA ASP A 584 33.20 0.65 -35.96
C ASP A 584 33.66 0.01 -37.27
N TYR A 585 34.14 -1.24 -37.22
CA TYR A 585 34.58 -2.01 -38.38
C TYR A 585 33.45 -2.20 -39.42
N PHE A 586 32.28 -2.69 -38.97
CA PHE A 586 31.21 -3.00 -39.95
C PHE A 586 30.27 -1.83 -40.25
N GLY A 587 30.26 -0.76 -39.46
CA GLY A 587 29.27 0.30 -39.61
C GLY A 587 29.75 1.72 -39.28
N ALA A 588 31.06 1.94 -39.14
CA ALA A 588 31.63 3.25 -38.82
C ALA A 588 30.94 3.93 -37.60
N HIS A 589 30.54 3.12 -36.59
CA HIS A 589 29.83 3.60 -35.41
C HIS A 589 30.72 4.40 -34.44
N THR A 590 31.98 4.60 -34.76
CA THR A 590 32.98 5.35 -34.00
C THR A 590 33.27 4.77 -32.63
N TYR A 591 34.35 5.20 -31.99
CA TYR A 591 34.72 4.84 -30.62
C TYR A 591 35.49 5.99 -29.97
N GLN A 592 35.53 6.00 -28.64
CA GLN A 592 36.38 6.89 -27.85
C GLN A 592 37.67 6.15 -27.46
N ARG A 593 38.77 6.90 -27.29
CA ARG A 593 40.08 6.35 -26.94
C ARG A 593 40.37 6.55 -25.46
N LEU A 594 41.08 5.63 -24.86
CA LEU A 594 41.56 5.72 -23.47
C LEU A 594 42.65 6.76 -23.28
N ASP A 595 43.45 7.03 -24.32
CA ASP A 595 44.52 7.98 -24.35
C ASP A 595 44.07 9.41 -24.79
N ASP A 596 42.80 9.61 -25.06
CA ASP A 596 42.19 10.92 -25.34
C ASP A 596 40.93 11.13 -24.49
N GLN A 597 41.05 11.98 -23.46
CA GLN A 597 39.95 12.31 -22.54
C GLN A 597 39.03 13.44 -23.08
N SER A 598 39.24 13.92 -24.28
CA SER A 598 38.43 15.01 -24.88
C SER A 598 36.98 14.61 -25.20
N GLY A 599 36.67 13.30 -25.16
CA GLY A 599 35.37 12.77 -25.58
C GLY A 599 35.21 12.69 -27.10
N LYS A 600 36.26 12.95 -27.87
CA LYS A 600 36.26 12.88 -29.33
C LYS A 600 35.97 11.47 -29.80
N SER A 601 35.14 11.36 -30.85
CA SER A 601 34.87 10.12 -31.54
C SER A 601 35.87 9.88 -32.67
N TYR A 602 36.34 8.65 -32.78
CA TYR A 602 37.30 8.16 -33.80
C TYR A 602 36.64 7.10 -34.65
N HIS A 603 37.04 7.09 -35.90
CA HIS A 603 36.80 5.99 -36.86
C HIS A 603 38.13 5.50 -37.39
N THR A 604 38.28 4.19 -37.54
CA THR A 604 39.49 3.57 -38.07
C THR A 604 39.16 2.85 -39.37
N ASN A 605 40.00 3.05 -40.39
CA ASN A 605 40.00 2.14 -41.52
C ASN A 605 40.71 0.85 -41.11
N TRP A 606 39.95 -0.21 -40.89
CA TRP A 606 40.41 -1.49 -40.34
C TRP A 606 41.03 -2.41 -41.41
N ASN A 607 40.99 -2.05 -42.70
CA ASN A 607 41.53 -2.83 -43.82
C ASN A 607 42.92 -2.35 -44.20
#